data_859fe9fd88f4ee129b52983106baaa4c
#
_entry.id   859fe9fd88f4ee129b52983106baaa4c
#
_cell.length_a   1.000
_cell.length_b   1.000
_cell.length_c   1.000
_cell.angle_alpha   90.00
_cell.angle_beta   90.00
_cell.angle_gamma   90.00
#
_symmetry.space_group_name_H-M   'P 1'
#
loop_
_entity.id
_entity.type
_entity.pdbx_description
1 polymer ?
#
loop_
_entity_poly.entity_id
_entity_poly.type
_entity_poly.pdbx_seq_one_letter_code
_entity_poly.pdbx_strand_id
1 'polypeptide(L)'
;DHRDLHSFPTRRSSDLVGEQIKLARLRRNLSMAQVAERATCSEVTLCKVEKGLPTVSIGIYLRVLYALQLDDDILLLAKDDKLGRALQDMGLKNRQRASKKE
;
A
#
# COMPACT_ATOMS: atom_id res chain seq x y z
N ASP A 1 3.03 -21.79 -19.00
CA ASP A 1 2.81 -21.50 -18.95
C ASP A 1 2.28 -21.35 -18.75
N HIS A 2 1.86 -21.25 -18.66
CA HIS A 2 1.33 -20.90 -18.64
C HIS A 2 1.07 -20.52 -18.01
N ARG A 3 0.95 -20.76 -17.82
CA ARG A 3 0.91 -20.26 -17.36
C ARG A 3 1.01 -19.44 -17.13
N ASP A 4 1.19 -19.38 -17.51
CA ASP A 4 1.39 -18.50 -17.49
C ASP A 4 1.17 -17.70 -17.49
N LEU A 5 0.66 -17.52 -17.82
CA LEU A 5 0.46 -16.64 -17.91
C LEU A 5 0.22 -16.06 -17.19
N HIS A 6 0.08 -16.41 -16.78
CA HIS A 6 0.05 -16.01 -16.23
C HIS A 6 0.61 -15.61 -15.58
N SER A 7 0.86 -15.84 -15.79
CA SER A 7 1.66 -15.52 -15.36
C SER A 7 2.21 -14.65 -15.27
N PHE A 8 1.92 -14.40 -15.71
CA PHE A 8 2.56 -13.62 -15.79
C PHE A 8 2.74 -13.01 -15.01
N PRO A 9 3.03 -13.37 -14.95
CA PRO A 9 3.83 -12.97 -13.94
C PRO A 9 3.45 -11.82 -13.35
N THR A 10 2.52 -11.75 -13.10
CA THR A 10 2.04 -10.53 -12.66
C THR A 10 2.20 -10.40 -11.20
N ARG A 11 3.01 -9.48 -10.81
CA ARG A 11 3.19 -9.16 -9.41
C ARG A 11 2.09 -8.20 -8.99
N ARG A 12 1.46 -8.51 -7.87
CA ARG A 12 0.45 -7.62 -7.32
C ARG A 12 1.12 -6.35 -6.79
N SER A 13 0.34 -5.26 -6.75
CA SER A 13 0.85 -4.00 -6.20
C SER A 13 1.32 -4.18 -4.76
N SER A 14 0.62 -4.99 -3.98
CA SER A 14 1.02 -5.24 -2.60
C SER A 14 2.37 -5.94 -2.51
N ASP A 15 2.70 -6.81 -3.47
CA ASP A 15 3.99 -7.47 -3.49
C ASP A 15 5.09 -6.44 -3.67
N LEU A 16 4.88 -5.48 -4.56
CA LEU A 16 5.87 -4.43 -4.81
C LEU A 16 6.02 -3.51 -3.60
N VAL A 17 4.92 -3.19 -2.94
CA VAL A 17 4.97 -2.36 -1.74
C VAL A 17 5.75 -3.07 -0.65
N GLY A 18 5.49 -4.36 -0.44
CA GLY A 18 6.20 -5.14 0.57
C GLY A 18 7.70 -5.17 0.30
N GLU A 19 8.07 -5.35 -0.95
CA GLU A 19 9.47 -5.38 -1.34
C GLU A 19 10.14 -4.04 -1.07
N GLN A 20 9.47 -2.95 -1.39
CA GLN A 20 10.01 -1.62 -1.16
C GLN A 20 10.15 -1.32 0.32
N ILE A 21 9.22 -1.80 1.14
CA ILE A 21 9.32 -1.66 2.58
C ILE A 21 10.54 -2.39 3.10
N LYS A 22 10.76 -3.62 2.62
CA LYS A 22 11.93 -4.38 3.03
C LYS A 22 13.22 -3.65 2.65
N LEU A 23 13.29 -3.14 1.44
CA LEU A 23 14.48 -2.41 0.99
C LEU A 23 14.69 -1.14 1.81
N ALA A 24 13.61 -0.45 2.15
CA ALA A 24 13.72 0.74 2.98
C ALA A 24 14.26 0.41 4.36
N ARG A 25 13.83 -0.71 4.93
CA ARG A 25 14.35 -1.17 6.21
C ARG A 25 15.84 -1.45 6.10
N LEU A 26 16.23 -2.17 5.07
CA LEU A 26 17.65 -2.56 4.89
C LEU A 26 18.53 -1.35 4.65
N ARG A 27 18.03 -0.37 3.89
CA ARG A 27 18.80 0.86 3.65
C ARG A 27 19.04 1.64 4.93
N ARG A 28 18.15 1.51 5.90
CA ARG A 28 18.30 2.15 7.20
C ARG A 28 19.05 1.29 8.20
N ASN A 29 19.50 0.11 7.75
CA ASN A 29 20.25 -0.81 8.58
C ASN A 29 19.49 -1.17 9.86
N LEU A 30 18.19 -1.37 9.72
CA LEU A 30 17.32 -1.73 10.83
C LEU A 30 17.00 -3.21 10.77
N SER A 31 16.90 -3.83 11.96
CA SER A 31 16.50 -5.22 12.05
C SER A 31 14.98 -5.35 12.01
N MET A 32 14.50 -6.56 11.74
CA MET A 32 13.08 -6.85 11.79
C MET A 32 12.51 -6.52 13.18
N ALA A 33 13.26 -6.87 14.22
CA ALA A 33 12.80 -6.63 15.60
C ALA A 33 12.63 -5.13 15.86
N GLN A 34 13.58 -4.33 15.39
CA GLN A 34 13.52 -2.88 15.60
C GLN A 34 12.32 -2.25 14.92
N VAL A 35 12.06 -2.63 13.68
CA VAL A 35 10.94 -2.07 12.94
C VAL A 35 9.63 -2.56 13.53
N ALA A 36 9.54 -3.84 13.85
CA ALA A 36 8.32 -4.39 14.45
C ALA A 36 7.99 -3.69 15.76
N GLU A 37 8.99 -3.44 16.57
CA GLU A 37 8.78 -2.73 17.83
C GLU A 37 8.24 -1.33 17.59
N ARG A 38 8.84 -0.61 16.66
CA ARG A 38 8.40 0.75 16.36
C ARG A 38 7.01 0.79 15.75
N ALA A 39 6.69 -0.22 14.95
CA ALA A 39 5.37 -0.32 14.32
C ALA A 39 4.32 -0.90 15.26
N THR A 40 4.72 -1.36 16.42
CA THR A 40 3.84 -1.97 17.41
C THR A 40 3.16 -3.21 16.83
N CYS A 41 3.94 -4.05 16.18
CA CYS A 41 3.45 -5.31 15.64
C CYS A 41 4.50 -6.40 15.89
N SER A 42 4.11 -7.65 15.65
CA SER A 42 5.04 -8.76 15.80
C SER A 42 5.96 -8.84 14.59
N GLU A 43 7.10 -9.53 14.78
CA GLU A 43 7.99 -9.77 13.65
C GLU A 43 7.33 -10.65 12.60
N VAL A 44 6.45 -11.56 13.02
CA VAL A 44 5.71 -12.39 12.07
C VAL A 44 4.83 -11.52 11.19
N THR A 45 4.14 -10.55 11.79
CA THR A 45 3.31 -9.62 11.04
C THR A 45 4.16 -8.77 10.10
N LEU A 46 5.29 -8.29 10.57
CA LEU A 46 6.19 -7.51 9.71
C LEU A 46 6.69 -8.35 8.53
N CYS A 47 6.98 -9.63 8.78
CA CYS A 47 7.38 -10.52 7.71
C CYS A 47 6.31 -10.60 6.63
N LYS A 48 5.04 -10.69 7.04
CA LYS A 48 3.93 -10.71 6.11
C LYS A 48 3.82 -9.41 5.32
N VAL A 49 4.07 -8.29 5.98
CA VAL A 49 4.08 -6.99 5.31
C VAL A 49 5.16 -6.94 4.24
N GLU A 50 6.36 -7.41 4.57
CA GLU A 50 7.46 -7.37 3.61
C GLU A 50 7.25 -8.35 2.46
N LYS A 51 6.43 -9.37 2.66
CA LYS A 51 6.01 -10.25 1.57
C LYS A 51 4.87 -9.68 0.76
N GLY A 52 4.30 -8.57 1.22
CA GLY A 52 3.23 -7.92 0.50
C GLY A 52 1.91 -8.65 0.56
N LEU A 53 1.66 -9.38 1.64
CA LEU A 53 0.42 -10.16 1.74
C LEU A 53 -0.78 -9.23 1.93
N PRO A 54 -1.82 -9.40 1.13
CA PRO A 54 -3.01 -8.55 1.24
C PRO A 54 -3.89 -8.87 2.45
N THR A 55 -3.58 -9.95 3.16
CA THR A 55 -4.35 -10.33 4.35
C THR A 55 -4.00 -9.48 5.57
N VAL A 56 -2.91 -8.71 5.51
CA VAL A 56 -2.54 -7.79 6.57
C VAL A 56 -3.32 -6.50 6.38
N SER A 57 -3.85 -5.94 7.47
CA SER A 57 -4.66 -4.73 7.39
C SER A 57 -3.82 -3.55 6.91
N ILE A 58 -4.48 -2.61 6.24
CA ILE A 58 -3.81 -1.39 5.80
C ILE A 58 -3.24 -0.62 7.00
N GLY A 59 -3.91 -0.69 8.14
CA GLY A 59 -3.42 -0.01 9.34
C GLY A 59 -2.04 -0.48 9.76
N ILE A 60 -1.76 -1.78 9.62
CA ILE A 60 -0.44 -2.30 9.93
C ILE A 60 0.59 -1.77 8.94
N TYR A 61 0.24 -1.77 7.63
CA TYR A 61 1.14 -1.20 6.63
C TYR A 61 1.47 0.26 6.95
N LEU A 62 0.46 1.03 7.35
CA LEU A 62 0.67 2.43 7.70
C LEU A 62 1.61 2.59 8.88
N ARG A 63 1.45 1.74 9.90
CA ARG A 63 2.33 1.80 11.06
C ARG A 63 3.77 1.44 10.72
N VAL A 64 3.95 0.46 9.83
CA VAL A 64 5.30 0.10 9.38
C VAL A 64 5.93 1.25 8.61
N LEU A 65 5.17 1.88 7.72
CA LEU A 65 5.68 3.04 6.98
C LEU A 65 6.07 4.17 7.93
N TYR A 66 5.24 4.41 8.95
CA TYR A 66 5.56 5.42 9.95
C TYR A 66 6.86 5.07 10.68
N ALA A 67 7.03 3.79 11.04
CA ALA A 67 8.23 3.33 11.71
C ALA A 67 9.49 3.57 10.87
N LEU A 68 9.34 3.55 9.56
CA LEU A 68 10.43 3.81 8.61
C LEU A 68 10.52 5.28 8.21
N GLN A 69 9.64 6.11 8.77
CA GLN A 69 9.57 7.54 8.44
C GLN A 69 9.17 7.78 6.99
N LEU A 70 8.34 6.90 6.46
CA LEU A 70 7.81 7.00 5.10
C LEU A 70 6.31 7.26 5.12
N ASP A 71 5.80 7.74 6.25
CA ASP A 71 4.36 8.00 6.37
C ASP A 71 3.88 9.08 5.41
N ASP A 72 4.74 9.99 4.99
CA ASP A 72 4.36 11.00 4.01
C ASP A 72 4.04 10.38 2.66
N ASP A 73 4.59 9.21 2.35
CA ASP A 73 4.30 8.53 1.09
C ASP A 73 2.82 8.15 0.99
N ILE A 74 2.16 7.99 2.13
CA ILE A 74 0.75 7.67 2.15
C ILE A 74 -0.08 8.79 1.55
N LEU A 75 0.37 10.02 1.74
CA LEU A 75 -0.31 11.18 1.20
C LEU A 75 -0.24 11.22 -0.32
N LEU A 76 0.66 10.44 -0.90
CA LEU A 76 0.81 10.37 -2.35
C LEU A 76 -0.09 9.32 -2.98
N LEU A 77 -0.73 8.49 -2.17
CA LEU A 77 -1.61 7.46 -2.69
C LEU A 77 -2.78 8.10 -3.43
N ALA A 78 -2.90 7.77 -4.70
CA ALA A 78 -3.98 8.27 -5.55
C ALA A 78 -4.05 9.79 -5.62
N LYS A 79 -2.99 10.48 -5.21
CA LYS A 79 -3.01 11.95 -5.17
C LYS A 79 -3.12 12.54 -6.56
N ASP A 80 -2.40 11.97 -7.53
CA ASP A 80 -2.36 12.51 -8.88
C ASP A 80 -3.14 11.62 -9.82
N ASP A 81 -4.42 11.52 -9.60
CA ASP A 81 -5.32 10.70 -10.39
C ASP A 81 -5.93 11.54 -11.50
N LYS A 82 -5.17 11.73 -12.57
CA LYS A 82 -5.60 12.55 -13.69
C LYS A 82 -6.80 11.96 -14.40
N LEU A 83 -6.79 10.66 -14.62
CA LEU A 83 -7.91 10.00 -15.29
C LEU A 83 -9.17 10.08 -14.42
N GLY A 84 -9.02 9.81 -13.14
CA GLY A 84 -10.17 9.87 -12.24
C GLY A 84 -10.76 11.25 -12.17
N ARG A 85 -9.91 12.29 -12.15
CA ARG A 85 -10.41 13.66 -12.14
C ARG A 85 -11.14 14.00 -13.41
N ALA A 86 -10.64 13.55 -14.57
CA ALA A 86 -11.31 13.79 -15.82
C ALA A 86 -12.68 13.11 -15.85
N LEU A 87 -12.75 11.88 -15.36
CA LEU A 87 -14.02 11.16 -15.28
C LEU A 87 -14.97 11.83 -14.30
N GLN A 88 -14.43 12.34 -13.21
CA GLN A 88 -15.21 13.03 -12.21
C GLN A 88 -15.83 14.30 -12.76
N ASP A 89 -15.06 15.07 -13.51
CA ASP A 89 -15.58 16.30 -14.11
C ASP A 89 -16.78 16.03 -15.00
N MET A 90 -16.80 14.87 -15.65
CA MET A 90 -17.88 14.54 -16.56
C MET A 90 -19.11 14.01 -15.85
N GLY A 91 -18.93 13.31 -14.74
CA GLY A 91 -20.04 12.61 -14.10
C GLY A 91 -20.38 13.04 -12.67
N LEU A 92 -19.53 13.81 -12.05
CA LEU A 92 -19.68 14.09 -10.64
C LEU A 92 -20.98 14.82 -10.29
N LYS A 93 -21.37 15.75 -11.14
CA LYS A 93 -22.59 16.51 -10.86
C LYS A 93 -23.80 15.61 -10.75
N ASN A 94 -23.91 14.65 -11.65
CA ASN A 94 -25.01 13.71 -11.63
C ASN A 94 -24.98 12.86 -10.37
N ARG A 95 -23.79 12.47 -9.95
CA ARG A 95 -23.65 11.66 -8.74
C ARG A 95 -24.03 12.44 -7.50
N GLN A 96 -23.61 13.67 -7.43
CA GLN A 96 -23.95 14.51 -6.29
C GLN A 96 -25.46 14.73 -6.16
N ARG A 97 -26.12 14.90 -7.28
CA ARG A 97 -27.58 15.03 -7.26
C ARG A 97 -28.24 13.77 -6.73
N ALA A 98 -27.74 12.61 -7.19
CA ALA A 98 -28.29 11.34 -6.73
C ALA A 98 -28.11 11.19 -5.22
N SER A 99 -26.95 11.57 -4.72
CA SER A 99 -26.67 11.48 -3.30
C SER A 99 -27.59 12.38 -2.48
N LYS A 100 -27.86 13.55 -2.99
CA LYS A 100 -28.69 14.52 -2.26
C LYS A 100 -30.13 14.12 -2.13
N LYS A 101 -30.57 13.20 -2.95
CA LYS A 101 -31.94 12.72 -2.87
C LYS A 101 -32.16 11.81 -1.67
N GLU A 102 -31.13 11.36 -1.09
CA GLU A 102 -31.22 10.55 0.09
C GLU A 102 -31.49 11.42 1.30
#